data_a7746c08ed2e090398cc3ab8fd54d326
#
_entry.id   a7746c08ed2e090398cc3ab8fd54d326
#
_cell.length_a   1.000
_cell.length_b   1.000
_cell.length_c   1.000
_cell.angle_alpha   90.00
_cell.angle_beta   90.00
_cell.angle_gamma   90.00
#
_symmetry.space_group_name_H-M   'P 1'
#
loop_
_entity.id
_entity.type
_entity.pdbx_description
1 polymer ?
#
loop_
_entity_poly.entity_id
_entity_poly.type
_entity_poly.pdbx_seq_one_letter_code
_entity_poly.pdbx_strand_id
1 'polypeptide(L)'
;MILCRVDSVDTEARTVDAQPLDESAPILGVNLQANQSSEVGVVMFPRQDSYVIVGMLGMCQAVVVACDDVERVRVDVGEMSVDVSEDGIVMNGGELGGMVNVQGLTDRLNTIENDINNLREAIKSAPIGSMDGGAAFKGGLASWAGQPLSLSTNDDYEDNNVKH
;
A
#
# COMPACT_ATOMS: atom_id res chain seq x y z
N MET A 1 -6.03 -35.13 4.78
CA MET A 1 -6.35 -33.86 4.11
C MET A 1 -7.58 -34.07 3.26
N ILE A 2 -8.52 -33.14 3.30
CA ILE A 2 -9.83 -33.26 2.64
C ILE A 2 -10.03 -32.01 1.78
N LEU A 3 -10.43 -32.17 0.53
CA LEU A 3 -10.81 -31.07 -0.34
C LEU A 3 -12.26 -30.70 -0.03
N CYS A 4 -12.47 -29.43 0.31
CA CYS A 4 -13.79 -28.90 0.68
C CYS A 4 -14.12 -27.63 -0.11
N ARG A 5 -15.42 -27.34 -0.22
CA ARG A 5 -15.92 -26.04 -0.63
C ARG A 5 -16.22 -25.22 0.62
N VAL A 6 -15.93 -23.92 0.58
CA VAL A 6 -16.23 -22.97 1.65
C VAL A 6 -17.71 -22.61 1.63
N ASP A 7 -18.44 -22.91 2.70
CA ASP A 7 -19.85 -22.55 2.84
C ASP A 7 -20.01 -21.17 3.52
N SER A 8 -19.21 -20.87 4.55
CA SER A 8 -19.22 -19.58 5.24
C SER A 8 -17.84 -19.24 5.78
N VAL A 9 -17.60 -17.94 5.99
CA VAL A 9 -16.35 -17.39 6.56
C VAL A 9 -16.70 -16.51 7.76
N ASP A 10 -16.15 -16.82 8.92
CA ASP A 10 -16.20 -15.95 10.11
C ASP A 10 -14.86 -15.23 10.26
N THR A 11 -14.85 -13.94 9.94
CA THR A 11 -13.63 -13.13 9.97
C THR A 11 -13.19 -12.75 11.38
N GLU A 12 -14.11 -12.69 12.36
CA GLU A 12 -13.79 -12.41 13.77
C GLU A 12 -13.22 -13.65 14.45
N ALA A 13 -13.89 -14.78 14.29
CA ALA A 13 -13.42 -16.05 14.82
C ALA A 13 -12.25 -16.64 14.01
N ARG A 14 -11.96 -16.13 12.82
CA ARG A 14 -10.95 -16.64 11.89
C ARG A 14 -11.15 -18.12 11.58
N THR A 15 -12.41 -18.47 11.25
CA THR A 15 -12.82 -19.83 10.93
C THR A 15 -13.66 -19.86 9.66
N VAL A 16 -13.78 -21.05 9.09
CA VAL A 16 -14.70 -21.34 7.99
C VAL A 16 -15.50 -22.59 8.27
N ASP A 17 -16.71 -22.61 7.75
CA ASP A 17 -17.46 -23.85 7.60
C ASP A 17 -17.22 -24.39 6.21
N ALA A 18 -16.88 -25.64 6.10
CA ALA A 18 -16.44 -26.25 4.85
C ALA A 18 -17.19 -27.56 4.56
N GLN A 19 -17.71 -27.68 3.35
CA GLN A 19 -18.38 -28.89 2.86
C GLN A 19 -17.40 -29.77 2.07
N PRO A 20 -17.08 -30.98 2.55
CA PRO A 20 -16.28 -31.93 1.78
C PRO A 20 -16.93 -32.29 0.44
N LEU A 21 -16.10 -32.45 -0.61
CA LEU A 21 -16.60 -32.79 -1.96
C LEU A 21 -17.04 -34.25 -2.10
N ASP A 22 -16.75 -35.10 -1.14
CA ASP A 22 -17.19 -36.49 -1.09
C ASP A 22 -18.59 -36.67 -0.46
N GLU A 23 -19.33 -35.56 -0.28
CA GLU A 23 -20.67 -35.51 0.33
C GLU A 23 -20.73 -35.99 1.79
N SER A 24 -19.58 -36.10 2.47
CA SER A 24 -19.56 -36.34 3.91
C SER A 24 -20.08 -35.14 4.69
N ALA A 25 -20.26 -35.30 6.01
CA ALA A 25 -20.78 -34.24 6.86
C ALA A 25 -19.91 -32.96 6.80
N PRO A 26 -20.52 -31.75 6.86
CA PRO A 26 -19.77 -30.52 6.86
C PRO A 26 -18.84 -30.44 8.07
N ILE A 27 -17.69 -29.80 7.88
CA ILE A 27 -16.70 -29.54 8.92
C ILE A 27 -16.90 -28.09 9.35
N LEU A 28 -17.42 -27.90 10.56
CA LEU A 28 -17.72 -26.56 11.09
C LEU A 28 -16.54 -26.00 11.89
N GLY A 29 -16.35 -24.67 11.81
CA GLY A 29 -15.36 -23.97 12.59
C GLY A 29 -13.90 -24.38 12.29
N VAL A 30 -13.59 -24.62 11.02
CA VAL A 30 -12.23 -24.94 10.58
C VAL A 30 -11.34 -23.71 10.76
N ASN A 31 -10.26 -23.81 11.51
CA ASN A 31 -9.36 -22.71 11.79
C ASN A 31 -8.64 -22.23 10.52
N LEU A 32 -8.44 -20.92 10.37
CA LEU A 32 -7.66 -20.34 9.28
C LEU A 32 -6.16 -20.23 9.59
N GLN A 33 -5.75 -20.53 10.82
CA GLN A 33 -4.35 -20.58 11.23
C GLN A 33 -4.11 -21.70 12.25
N ALA A 34 -2.87 -22.16 12.36
CA ALA A 34 -2.51 -23.30 13.18
C ALA A 34 -2.73 -23.06 14.69
N ASN A 35 -2.55 -21.82 15.15
CA ASN A 35 -2.85 -21.41 16.53
C ASN A 35 -3.95 -20.37 16.54
N GLN A 36 -5.17 -20.77 16.85
CA GLN A 36 -6.35 -19.92 16.87
C GLN A 36 -6.31 -18.81 17.94
N SER A 37 -5.52 -19.00 18.99
CA SER A 37 -5.37 -18.01 20.07
C SER A 37 -4.30 -16.95 19.76
N SER A 38 -3.60 -17.07 18.62
CA SER A 38 -2.55 -16.12 18.23
C SER A 38 -3.18 -14.93 17.52
N GLU A 39 -2.78 -13.74 17.93
CA GLU A 39 -3.13 -12.48 17.23
C GLU A 39 -2.10 -12.12 16.14
N VAL A 40 -0.99 -12.85 16.08
CA VAL A 40 0.08 -12.64 15.09
C VAL A 40 0.16 -13.80 14.12
N GLY A 41 0.69 -13.56 12.93
CA GLY A 41 0.89 -14.57 11.90
C GLY A 41 0.24 -14.18 10.57
N VAL A 42 0.02 -15.16 9.72
CA VAL A 42 -0.62 -14.98 8.41
C VAL A 42 -1.98 -15.67 8.44
N VAL A 43 -3.03 -14.93 8.13
CA VAL A 43 -4.40 -15.45 7.97
C VAL A 43 -4.86 -15.18 6.55
N MET A 44 -5.25 -16.23 5.85
CA MET A 44 -5.89 -16.15 4.53
C MET A 44 -7.38 -16.41 4.71
N PHE A 45 -8.21 -15.45 4.34
CA PHE A 45 -9.65 -15.58 4.34
C PHE A 45 -10.08 -16.03 2.95
N PRO A 46 -10.50 -17.30 2.79
CA PRO A 46 -10.96 -17.79 1.50
C PRO A 46 -12.28 -17.11 1.10
N ARG A 47 -12.50 -16.99 -0.19
CA ARG A 47 -13.78 -16.53 -0.71
C ARG A 47 -14.86 -17.59 -0.47
N GLN A 48 -16.07 -17.18 -0.14
CA GLN A 48 -17.22 -18.10 -0.10
C GLN A 48 -17.37 -18.80 -1.46
N ASP A 49 -17.78 -20.05 -1.45
CA ASP A 49 -17.90 -20.97 -2.59
C ASP A 49 -16.55 -21.37 -3.25
N SER A 50 -15.40 -20.87 -2.77
CA SER A 50 -14.08 -21.33 -3.21
C SER A 50 -13.70 -22.69 -2.61
N TYR A 51 -12.56 -23.24 -3.01
CA TYR A 51 -12.08 -24.53 -2.52
C TYR A 51 -10.94 -24.36 -1.54
N VAL A 52 -10.96 -25.20 -0.50
CA VAL A 52 -9.91 -25.25 0.52
C VAL A 52 -9.48 -26.69 0.77
N ILE A 53 -8.22 -26.86 1.16
CA ILE A 53 -7.70 -28.13 1.68
C ILE A 53 -7.72 -28.04 3.19
N VAL A 54 -8.51 -28.92 3.82
CA VAL A 54 -8.65 -29.02 5.27
C VAL A 54 -7.77 -30.16 5.80
N GLY A 55 -6.93 -29.85 6.77
CA GLY A 55 -6.14 -30.80 7.56
C GLY A 55 -6.76 -31.02 8.93
N MET A 56 -6.90 -32.28 9.35
CA MET A 56 -7.35 -32.62 10.70
C MET A 56 -6.17 -32.60 11.67
N LEU A 57 -6.30 -31.86 12.77
CA LEU A 57 -5.32 -31.75 13.85
C LEU A 57 -5.78 -32.55 15.08
N GLY A 58 -6.03 -33.84 14.91
CA GLY A 58 -6.59 -34.70 15.94
C GLY A 58 -8.09 -34.97 15.74
N MET A 59 -8.81 -35.30 16.82
CA MET A 59 -10.22 -35.76 16.74
C MET A 59 -11.25 -34.61 16.57
N CYS A 60 -10.91 -33.40 17.02
CA CYS A 60 -11.90 -32.30 17.10
C CYS A 60 -11.38 -30.95 16.56
N GLN A 61 -10.20 -30.92 15.95
CA GLN A 61 -9.65 -29.67 15.40
C GLN A 61 -9.29 -29.86 13.95
N ALA A 62 -9.60 -28.86 13.15
CA ALA A 62 -9.27 -28.79 11.73
C ALA A 62 -8.67 -27.44 11.40
N VAL A 63 -7.79 -27.39 10.41
CA VAL A 63 -7.16 -26.17 9.92
C VAL A 63 -7.17 -26.15 8.40
N VAL A 64 -7.36 -24.96 7.82
CA VAL A 64 -7.17 -24.76 6.39
C VAL A 64 -5.68 -24.76 6.09
N VAL A 65 -5.25 -25.65 5.21
CA VAL A 65 -3.84 -25.81 4.82
C VAL A 65 -3.53 -25.04 3.53
N ALA A 66 -4.51 -24.93 2.62
CA ALA A 66 -4.40 -24.20 1.38
C ALA A 66 -5.78 -23.69 0.93
N CYS A 67 -5.78 -22.55 0.24
CA CYS A 67 -6.93 -21.96 -0.42
C CYS A 67 -6.62 -21.78 -1.91
N ASP A 68 -7.62 -21.88 -2.78
CA ASP A 68 -7.47 -21.56 -4.20
C ASP A 68 -7.81 -20.09 -4.51
N ASP A 69 -8.85 -19.53 -3.88
CA ASP A 69 -9.26 -18.14 -4.02
C ASP A 69 -9.42 -17.48 -2.65
N VAL A 70 -8.82 -16.30 -2.49
CA VAL A 70 -8.82 -15.57 -1.23
C VAL A 70 -9.45 -14.20 -1.41
N GLU A 71 -10.35 -13.84 -0.51
CA GLU A 71 -10.95 -12.51 -0.44
C GLU A 71 -10.03 -11.51 0.28
N ARG A 72 -9.29 -12.00 1.29
CA ARG A 72 -8.45 -11.16 2.13
C ARG A 72 -7.27 -11.95 2.68
N VAL A 73 -6.09 -11.31 2.70
CA VAL A 73 -4.90 -11.82 3.39
C VAL A 73 -4.48 -10.81 4.45
N ARG A 74 -4.33 -11.28 5.68
CA ARG A 74 -3.83 -10.47 6.78
C ARG A 74 -2.52 -11.05 7.31
N VAL A 75 -1.53 -10.18 7.49
CA VAL A 75 -0.21 -10.52 8.05
C VAL A 75 0.02 -9.61 9.26
N ASP A 76 0.15 -10.21 10.44
CA ASP A 76 0.46 -9.51 11.68
C ASP A 76 1.82 -10.00 12.22
N VAL A 77 2.78 -9.06 12.39
CA VAL A 77 4.13 -9.35 12.90
C VAL A 77 4.49 -8.33 13.99
N GLY A 78 4.39 -8.73 15.24
CA GLY A 78 4.55 -7.80 16.37
C GLY A 78 3.47 -6.72 16.33
N GLU A 79 3.88 -5.46 16.26
CA GLU A 79 2.98 -4.31 16.17
C GLU A 79 2.63 -3.91 14.72
N MET A 80 3.25 -4.57 13.74
CA MET A 80 2.99 -4.27 12.33
C MET A 80 1.92 -5.18 11.75
N SER A 81 1.00 -4.60 11.00
CA SER A 81 -0.01 -5.33 10.24
C SER A 81 -0.01 -4.92 8.76
N VAL A 82 -0.29 -5.88 7.89
CA VAL A 82 -0.57 -5.66 6.46
C VAL A 82 -1.84 -6.42 6.13
N ASP A 83 -2.78 -5.73 5.55
CA ASP A 83 -4.06 -6.25 5.11
C ASP A 83 -4.21 -6.04 3.60
N VAL A 84 -4.44 -7.08 2.85
CA VAL A 84 -4.58 -7.07 1.39
C VAL A 84 -5.95 -7.61 1.04
N SER A 85 -6.75 -6.82 0.34
CA SER A 85 -8.09 -7.18 -0.15
C SER A 85 -8.36 -6.58 -1.52
N GLU A 86 -9.55 -6.77 -2.06
CA GLU A 86 -9.98 -6.11 -3.32
C GLU A 86 -9.98 -4.57 -3.21
N ASP A 87 -10.17 -4.02 -2.01
CA ASP A 87 -10.15 -2.58 -1.77
C ASP A 87 -8.73 -1.97 -1.76
N GLY A 88 -7.70 -2.81 -1.68
CA GLY A 88 -6.30 -2.40 -1.71
C GLY A 88 -5.45 -2.99 -0.60
N ILE A 89 -4.37 -2.28 -0.27
CA ILE A 89 -3.42 -2.65 0.77
C ILE A 89 -3.48 -1.63 1.90
N VAL A 90 -3.75 -2.11 3.11
CA VAL A 90 -3.77 -1.29 4.32
C VAL A 90 -2.63 -1.75 5.23
N MET A 91 -1.74 -0.83 5.59
CA MET A 91 -0.66 -1.06 6.55
C MET A 91 -0.98 -0.37 7.87
N ASN A 92 -0.77 -1.08 8.99
CA ASN A 92 -0.97 -0.57 10.35
C ASN A 92 -2.31 0.17 10.54
N GLY A 93 -3.41 -0.43 10.03
CA GLY A 93 -4.76 0.15 10.12
C GLY A 93 -4.98 1.44 9.32
N GLY A 94 -4.02 1.86 8.51
CA GLY A 94 -4.13 3.09 7.70
C GLY A 94 -3.88 4.40 8.48
N GLU A 95 -3.39 4.32 9.71
CA GLU A 95 -3.21 5.49 10.60
C GLU A 95 -2.24 6.54 10.05
N LEU A 96 -1.29 6.16 9.22
CA LEU A 96 -0.29 7.07 8.63
C LEU A 96 -0.75 7.70 7.30
N GLY A 97 -2.00 7.48 6.90
CA GLY A 97 -2.54 7.94 5.63
C GLY A 97 -2.09 7.09 4.43
N GLY A 98 -2.39 7.57 3.23
CA GLY A 98 -2.06 6.87 1.99
C GLY A 98 -0.58 7.00 1.60
N MET A 99 -0.12 6.08 0.75
CA MET A 99 1.19 6.18 0.11
C MET A 99 1.22 7.37 -0.85
N VAL A 100 2.38 8.00 -0.98
CA VAL A 100 2.56 9.16 -1.86
C VAL A 100 2.40 8.72 -3.32
N ASN A 101 1.52 9.41 -4.05
CA ASN A 101 1.46 9.29 -5.50
C ASN A 101 2.66 10.06 -6.10
N VAL A 102 3.66 9.33 -6.57
CA VAL A 102 4.93 9.89 -7.09
C VAL A 102 4.67 10.84 -8.26
N GLN A 103 3.79 10.48 -9.21
CA GLN A 103 3.46 11.35 -10.34
C GLN A 103 2.85 12.67 -9.88
N GLY A 104 1.87 12.61 -8.97
CA GLY A 104 1.22 13.82 -8.44
C GLY A 104 2.18 14.72 -7.66
N LEU A 105 3.11 14.12 -6.90
CA LEU A 105 4.17 14.85 -6.20
C LEU A 105 5.12 15.53 -7.20
N THR A 106 5.60 14.79 -8.19
CA THR A 106 6.51 15.29 -9.24
C THR A 106 5.88 16.44 -10.02
N ASP A 107 4.61 16.32 -10.43
CA ASP A 107 3.88 17.39 -11.13
C ASP A 107 3.74 18.65 -10.27
N ARG A 108 3.51 18.47 -8.97
CA ARG A 108 3.42 19.60 -8.03
C ARG A 108 4.76 20.29 -7.83
N LEU A 109 5.85 19.52 -7.70
CA LEU A 109 7.21 20.04 -7.58
C LEU A 109 7.61 20.78 -8.86
N ASN A 110 7.35 20.21 -10.03
CA ASN A 110 7.59 20.87 -11.32
C ASN A 110 6.85 22.20 -11.45
N THR A 111 5.63 22.30 -10.94
CA THR A 111 4.88 23.57 -10.91
C THR A 111 5.63 24.61 -10.09
N ILE A 112 6.10 24.26 -8.90
CA ILE A 112 6.85 25.16 -8.01
C ILE A 112 8.20 25.56 -8.61
N GLU A 113 8.92 24.59 -9.16
CA GLU A 113 10.24 24.81 -9.79
C GLU A 113 10.14 25.71 -11.01
N ASN A 114 9.09 25.53 -11.84
CA ASN A 114 8.80 26.42 -12.96
C ASN A 114 8.45 27.84 -12.51
N ASP A 115 7.65 28.01 -11.45
CA ASP A 115 7.32 29.34 -10.92
C ASP A 115 8.58 30.06 -10.42
N ILE A 116 9.49 29.35 -9.72
CA ILE A 116 10.77 29.89 -9.28
C ILE A 116 11.65 30.25 -10.48
N ASN A 117 11.73 29.40 -11.49
CA ASN A 117 12.50 29.66 -12.70
C ASN A 117 11.93 30.87 -13.48
N ASN A 118 10.60 30.96 -13.60
CA ASN A 118 9.94 32.13 -14.21
C ASN A 118 10.25 33.44 -13.46
N LEU A 119 10.23 33.40 -12.12
CA LEU A 119 10.61 34.55 -11.30
C LEU A 119 12.09 34.95 -11.52
N ARG A 120 12.99 33.97 -11.62
CA ARG A 120 14.42 34.20 -11.94
C ARG A 120 14.58 34.87 -13.31
N GLU A 121 13.89 34.38 -14.33
CA GLU A 121 13.93 34.99 -15.66
C GLU A 121 13.31 36.40 -15.68
N ALA A 122 12.23 36.62 -14.94
CA ALA A 122 11.64 37.95 -14.79
C ALA A 122 12.64 38.95 -14.15
N ILE A 123 13.37 38.52 -13.11
CA ILE A 123 14.41 39.37 -12.47
C ILE A 123 15.57 39.65 -13.45
N LYS A 124 16.03 38.61 -14.19
CA LYS A 124 17.11 38.76 -15.17
C LYS A 124 16.74 39.71 -16.33
N SER A 125 15.50 39.59 -16.81
CA SER A 125 14.99 40.38 -17.96
C SER A 125 14.46 41.74 -17.57
N ALA A 126 14.18 42.02 -16.28
CA ALA A 126 13.62 43.29 -15.82
C ALA A 126 14.45 44.48 -16.31
N PRO A 127 13.82 45.49 -16.95
CA PRO A 127 14.52 46.70 -17.34
C PRO A 127 14.98 47.49 -16.09
N ILE A 128 16.14 48.10 -16.18
CA ILE A 128 16.72 48.91 -15.09
C ILE A 128 16.51 50.39 -15.47
N GLY A 129 15.77 51.10 -14.61
CA GLY A 129 15.68 52.56 -14.71
C GLY A 129 17.00 53.22 -14.27
N SER A 130 17.30 54.35 -14.83
CA SER A 130 18.47 55.14 -14.39
C SER A 130 18.20 55.77 -13.02
N MET A 131 19.10 55.52 -12.03
CA MET A 131 19.09 56.12 -10.70
C MET A 131 17.95 55.63 -9.75
N ASP A 132 17.34 54.50 -9.97
CA ASP A 132 16.30 53.94 -9.12
C ASP A 132 16.81 52.83 -8.13
N GLY A 133 18.09 52.55 -8.12
CA GLY A 133 18.66 51.48 -7.30
C GLY A 133 18.47 50.06 -7.85
N GLY A 134 17.74 49.88 -8.93
CA GLY A 134 17.41 48.56 -9.54
C GLY A 134 18.66 47.83 -10.02
N ALA A 135 19.69 48.56 -10.44
CA ALA A 135 20.97 47.95 -10.86
C ALA A 135 21.67 47.23 -9.70
N ALA A 136 21.71 47.85 -8.51
CA ALA A 136 22.32 47.25 -7.31
C ALA A 136 21.51 45.99 -6.85
N PHE A 137 20.19 46.10 -6.82
CA PHE A 137 19.30 44.98 -6.49
C PHE A 137 19.46 43.82 -7.47
N LYS A 138 19.40 44.09 -8.77
CA LYS A 138 19.60 43.06 -9.81
C LYS A 138 20.99 42.44 -9.74
N GLY A 139 22.02 43.23 -9.52
CA GLY A 139 23.40 42.76 -9.32
C GLY A 139 23.54 41.83 -8.11
N GLY A 140 22.89 42.16 -6.97
CA GLY A 140 22.85 41.31 -5.79
C GLY A 140 22.15 39.95 -6.01
N LEU A 141 21.17 39.88 -6.92
CA LEU A 141 20.44 38.66 -7.24
C LEU A 141 21.02 37.88 -8.43
N ALA A 142 22.01 38.43 -9.15
CA ALA A 142 22.50 37.86 -10.40
C ALA A 142 23.03 36.42 -10.26
N SER A 143 23.73 36.11 -9.20
CA SER A 143 24.24 34.76 -8.95
C SER A 143 23.09 33.75 -8.74
N TRP A 144 22.13 34.11 -7.89
CA TRP A 144 20.96 33.27 -7.64
C TRP A 144 20.07 33.11 -8.88
N ALA A 145 19.77 34.20 -9.57
CA ALA A 145 18.92 34.18 -10.78
C ALA A 145 19.59 33.42 -11.95
N GLY A 146 20.92 33.36 -11.97
CA GLY A 146 21.67 32.65 -12.99
C GLY A 146 21.69 31.12 -12.87
N GLN A 147 21.15 30.55 -11.80
CA GLN A 147 21.19 29.12 -11.53
C GLN A 147 19.76 28.53 -11.52
N PRO A 148 19.15 28.20 -12.68
CA PRO A 148 17.81 27.63 -12.72
C PRO A 148 17.76 26.30 -11.98
N LEU A 149 16.60 25.98 -11.39
CA LEU A 149 16.32 24.66 -10.84
C LEU A 149 16.13 23.67 -11.98
N SER A 150 16.70 22.48 -11.83
CA SER A 150 16.31 21.33 -12.63
C SER A 150 14.89 20.93 -12.28
N LEU A 151 14.13 20.49 -13.26
CA LEU A 151 12.81 19.93 -13.00
C LEU A 151 12.93 18.54 -12.40
N SER A 152 12.04 18.25 -11.47
CA SER A 152 11.94 16.95 -10.83
C SER A 152 11.44 15.88 -11.80
N THR A 153 11.97 14.67 -11.66
CA THR A 153 11.52 13.48 -12.39
C THR A 153 11.03 12.42 -11.42
N ASN A 154 10.23 11.46 -11.88
CA ASN A 154 9.79 10.36 -11.03
C ASN A 154 10.97 9.58 -10.44
N ASP A 155 12.03 9.39 -11.24
CA ASP A 155 13.26 8.66 -10.84
C ASP A 155 13.97 9.31 -9.64
N ASP A 156 13.75 10.61 -9.36
CA ASP A 156 14.32 11.29 -8.20
C ASP A 156 13.65 10.83 -6.87
N TYR A 157 12.48 10.21 -6.95
CA TYR A 157 11.62 9.91 -5.78
C TYR A 157 11.15 8.45 -5.72
N GLU A 158 11.28 7.67 -6.80
CA GLU A 158 10.89 6.27 -6.82
C GLU A 158 11.93 5.38 -6.14
N ASP A 159 11.48 4.50 -5.25
CA ASP A 159 12.26 3.35 -4.82
C ASP A 159 12.09 2.22 -5.85
N ASN A 160 13.14 1.93 -6.61
CA ASN A 160 13.11 0.89 -7.63
C ASN A 160 13.01 -0.54 -7.06
N ASN A 161 13.15 -0.72 -5.74
CA ASN A 161 13.04 -2.01 -5.07
C ASN A 161 11.61 -2.30 -4.59
N VAL A 162 10.80 -1.25 -4.39
CA VAL A 162 9.40 -1.36 -3.96
C VAL A 162 8.51 -0.80 -5.06
N LYS A 163 7.88 -1.67 -5.83
CA LYS A 163 6.94 -1.31 -6.90
C LYS A 163 5.51 -1.65 -6.46
N HIS A 164 4.57 -0.80 -6.80
CA HIS A 164 3.13 -0.96 -6.53
C HIS A 164 2.31 -0.60 -7.77
#